data_125bc55b841d499a48cab512ede04b1a
#
_entry.id   125bc55b841d499a48cab512ede04b1a
#
_cell.length_a   1.000
_cell.length_b   1.000
_cell.length_c   1.000
_cell.angle_alpha   90.00
_cell.angle_beta   90.00
_cell.angle_gamma   90.00
#
_symmetry.space_group_name_H-M   'P 1'
#
loop_
_entity.id
_entity.type
_entity.pdbx_description
1 polymer ?
#
loop_
_entity_poly.entity_id
_entity_poly.type
_entity_poly.pdbx_seq_one_letter_code
_entity_poly.pdbx_strand_id
1 'polypeptide(L)'
;MTREEILAHVFAEFENIAPGCAPQSADPDADLRDELDIDSMDFLNFVIALHKSLNVEIPESDYTKLATLNGLVDYLQERLGR
;
A
#
# COMPACT_ATOMS: atom_id res chain seq x y z
N MET A 1 9.63 -12.38 -1.38
CA MET A 1 9.83 -11.03 -1.95
C MET A 1 10.67 -10.18 -1.03
N THR A 2 11.59 -9.42 -1.62
CA THR A 2 12.35 -8.44 -0.85
C THR A 2 11.48 -7.21 -0.57
N ARG A 3 11.93 -6.40 0.39
CA ARG A 3 11.24 -5.14 0.71
C ARG A 3 11.16 -4.22 -0.52
N GLU A 4 12.22 -4.21 -1.32
CA GLU A 4 12.26 -3.39 -2.54
C GLU A 4 11.25 -3.86 -3.57
N GLU A 5 11.09 -5.16 -3.72
CA GLU A 5 10.08 -5.72 -4.62
C GLU A 5 8.66 -5.40 -4.17
N ILE A 6 8.43 -5.47 -2.86
CA ILE A 6 7.13 -5.10 -2.28
C ILE A 6 6.84 -3.62 -2.55
N LEU A 7 7.82 -2.76 -2.33
CA LEU A 7 7.67 -1.33 -2.60
C LEU A 7 7.35 -1.07 -4.07
N ALA A 8 8.00 -1.78 -4.99
CA ALA A 8 7.72 -1.63 -6.42
C ALA A 8 6.26 -1.96 -6.74
N HIS A 9 5.74 -3.05 -6.17
CA HIS A 9 4.33 -3.40 -6.34
C HIS A 9 3.40 -2.35 -5.75
N VAL A 10 3.71 -1.88 -4.56
CA VAL A 10 2.91 -0.85 -3.87
C VAL A 10 2.85 0.42 -4.71
N PHE A 11 3.99 0.88 -5.19
CA PHE A 11 4.07 2.09 -6.01
C PHE A 11 3.29 1.94 -7.31
N ALA A 12 3.40 0.78 -7.97
CA ALA A 12 2.69 0.52 -9.22
C ALA A 12 1.18 0.55 -9.01
N GLU A 13 0.70 -0.04 -7.92
CA GLU A 13 -0.75 -0.04 -7.64
C GLU A 13 -1.27 1.36 -7.31
N PHE A 14 -0.51 2.15 -6.57
CA PHE A 14 -0.90 3.54 -6.32
C PHE A 14 -0.98 4.35 -7.60
N GLU A 15 -0.01 4.18 -8.52
CA GLU A 15 -0.03 4.88 -9.80
C GLU A 15 -1.23 4.46 -10.65
N ASN A 16 -1.65 3.20 -10.56
CA ASN A 16 -2.83 2.72 -11.28
C ASN A 16 -4.11 3.35 -10.76
N ILE A 17 -4.20 3.55 -9.44
CA ILE A 17 -5.41 4.06 -8.80
C ILE A 17 -5.48 5.58 -8.88
N ALA A 18 -4.35 6.24 -8.68
CA ALA A 18 -4.25 7.70 -8.67
C ALA A 18 -3.04 8.12 -9.51
N PRO A 19 -3.17 8.14 -10.84
CA PRO A 19 -2.05 8.49 -11.71
C PRO A 19 -1.45 9.84 -11.35
N GLY A 20 -0.13 9.87 -11.22
CA GLY A 20 0.59 11.08 -10.88
C GLY A 20 0.67 11.38 -9.40
N CYS A 21 0.22 10.46 -8.53
CA CYS A 21 0.28 10.70 -7.08
C CYS A 21 1.70 10.67 -6.51
N ALA A 22 2.66 10.15 -7.27
CA ALA A 22 4.08 10.12 -6.89
C ALA A 22 4.32 9.52 -5.49
N PRO A 23 3.94 8.24 -5.28
CA PRO A 23 4.07 7.64 -3.95
C PRO A 23 5.52 7.55 -3.46
N GLN A 24 6.48 7.61 -4.38
CA GLN A 24 7.90 7.60 -4.03
C GLN A 24 8.31 8.84 -3.24
N SER A 25 7.56 9.92 -3.37
CA SER A 25 7.84 11.19 -2.69
C SER A 25 7.14 11.31 -1.34
N ALA A 26 6.29 10.35 -0.99
CA ALA A 26 5.53 10.40 0.24
C ALA A 26 6.42 10.15 1.45
N ASP A 27 6.10 10.83 2.55
CA ASP A 27 6.75 10.54 3.84
C ASP A 27 6.32 9.14 4.27
N PRO A 28 7.26 8.20 4.45
CA PRO A 28 6.89 6.81 4.76
C PRO A 28 6.25 6.63 6.14
N ASP A 29 6.31 7.63 7.01
CA ASP A 29 5.70 7.57 8.33
C ASP A 29 4.41 8.38 8.43
N ALA A 30 4.02 9.10 7.37
CA ALA A 30 2.80 9.89 7.35
C ALA A 30 1.63 9.06 6.83
N ASP A 31 0.41 9.52 7.08
CA ASP A 31 -0.79 8.86 6.58
C ASP A 31 -0.81 8.92 5.05
N LEU A 32 -0.91 7.76 4.42
CA LEU A 32 -0.85 7.65 2.97
C LEU A 32 -1.96 8.42 2.27
N ARG A 33 -3.17 8.45 2.85
CA ARG A 33 -4.28 9.18 2.22
C ARG A 33 -4.01 10.67 2.20
N ASP A 34 -3.40 11.19 3.25
CA ASP A 34 -3.03 12.61 3.31
C ASP A 34 -1.88 12.91 2.37
N GLU A 35 -0.85 12.05 2.36
CA GLU A 35 0.34 12.28 1.55
C GLU A 35 0.05 12.20 0.06
N LEU A 36 -0.83 11.30 -0.34
CA LEU A 36 -1.12 11.07 -1.76
C LEU A 36 -2.42 11.75 -2.20
N ASP A 37 -3.09 12.44 -1.28
CA ASP A 37 -4.35 13.15 -1.54
C ASP A 37 -5.38 12.21 -2.17
N ILE A 38 -5.54 11.03 -1.61
CA ILE A 38 -6.53 10.05 -2.05
C ILE A 38 -7.60 9.89 -0.99
N ASP A 39 -8.81 9.54 -1.40
CA ASP A 39 -9.90 9.34 -0.46
C ASP A 39 -9.97 7.87 -0.01
N SER A 40 -10.92 7.58 0.89
CA SER A 40 -11.05 6.23 1.45
C SER A 40 -11.46 5.19 0.40
N MET A 41 -12.22 5.60 -0.62
CA MET A 41 -12.59 4.68 -1.69
C MET A 41 -11.39 4.29 -2.54
N ASP A 42 -10.53 5.26 -2.86
CA ASP A 42 -9.30 4.99 -3.59
C ASP A 42 -8.39 4.09 -2.77
N PHE A 43 -8.30 4.34 -1.46
CA PHE A 43 -7.49 3.52 -0.59
C PHE A 43 -8.01 2.07 -0.55
N LEU A 44 -9.32 1.90 -0.47
CA LEU A 44 -9.92 0.58 -0.48
C LEU A 44 -9.63 -0.15 -1.79
N ASN A 45 -9.77 0.54 -2.92
CA ASN A 45 -9.45 -0.03 -4.22
C ASN A 45 -7.98 -0.46 -4.31
N PHE A 46 -7.10 0.35 -3.71
CA PHE A 46 -5.68 0.02 -3.64
C PHE A 46 -5.44 -1.27 -2.84
N VAL A 47 -6.09 -1.41 -1.69
CA VAL A 47 -5.95 -2.60 -0.86
C VAL A 47 -6.44 -3.85 -1.60
N ILE A 48 -7.56 -3.73 -2.30
CA ILE A 48 -8.10 -4.83 -3.10
C ILE A 48 -7.12 -5.20 -4.22
N ALA A 49 -6.53 -4.21 -4.87
CA ALA A 49 -5.56 -4.45 -5.94
C ALA A 49 -4.32 -5.17 -5.40
N LEU A 50 -3.84 -4.78 -4.24
CA LEU A 50 -2.71 -5.47 -3.60
C LEU A 50 -3.06 -6.91 -3.25
N HIS A 51 -4.25 -7.13 -2.72
CA HIS A 51 -4.71 -8.48 -2.40
C HIS A 51 -4.64 -9.39 -3.63
N LYS A 52 -5.10 -8.89 -4.76
CA LYS A 52 -5.10 -9.65 -6.00
C LYS A 52 -3.69 -9.80 -6.59
N SER A 53 -2.94 -8.72 -6.59
CA SER A 53 -1.61 -8.69 -7.20
C SER A 53 -0.60 -9.56 -6.47
N LEU A 54 -0.63 -9.53 -5.15
CA LEU A 54 0.33 -10.26 -4.30
C LEU A 54 -0.23 -11.56 -3.73
N ASN A 55 -1.51 -11.83 -3.98
CA ASN A 55 -2.20 -13.01 -3.45
C ASN A 55 -2.06 -13.08 -1.92
N VAL A 56 -2.30 -11.96 -1.27
CA VAL A 56 -2.15 -11.80 0.18
C VAL A 56 -3.51 -11.49 0.81
N GLU A 57 -3.85 -12.20 1.85
CA GLU A 57 -5.07 -12.00 2.61
C GLU A 57 -4.94 -10.72 3.45
N ILE A 58 -5.84 -9.75 3.26
CA ILE A 58 -5.83 -8.50 4.02
C ILE A 58 -7.23 -8.28 4.61
N PRO A 59 -7.48 -8.76 5.84
CA PRO A 59 -8.79 -8.54 6.47
C PRO A 59 -9.01 -7.06 6.76
N GLU A 60 -10.27 -6.66 6.71
CA GLU A 60 -10.65 -5.26 6.94
C GLU A 60 -10.17 -4.75 8.30
N SER A 61 -10.19 -5.62 9.31
CA SER A 61 -9.72 -5.26 10.65
C SER A 61 -8.25 -4.85 10.69
N ASP A 62 -7.47 -5.20 9.67
CA ASP A 62 -6.05 -4.85 9.59
C ASP A 62 -5.79 -3.57 8.80
N TYR A 63 -6.83 -2.94 8.24
CA TYR A 63 -6.63 -1.77 7.38
C TYR A 63 -5.95 -0.61 8.11
N THR A 64 -6.14 -0.47 9.42
CA THR A 64 -5.47 0.59 10.18
C THR A 64 -3.95 0.41 10.23
N LYS A 65 -3.49 -0.83 10.06
CA LYS A 65 -2.04 -1.12 10.01
C LYS A 65 -1.41 -0.69 8.71
N LEU A 66 -2.22 -0.37 7.72
CA LEU A 66 -1.76 -0.01 6.38
C LEU A 66 -1.77 1.51 6.16
N ALA A 67 -1.93 2.28 7.21
CA ALA A 67 -2.11 3.73 7.09
C ALA A 67 -0.85 4.46 6.62
N THR A 68 0.32 3.93 6.94
CA THR A 68 1.60 4.51 6.51
C THR A 68 2.31 3.58 5.55
N LEU A 69 3.22 4.14 4.76
CA LEU A 69 3.99 3.33 3.81
C LEU A 69 4.83 2.28 4.53
N ASN A 70 5.51 2.69 5.62
CA ASN A 70 6.32 1.75 6.40
C ASN A 70 5.46 0.65 7.00
N GLY A 71 4.32 1.00 7.59
CA GLY A 71 3.40 0.02 8.17
C GLY A 71 2.86 -0.94 7.12
N LEU A 72 2.51 -0.42 5.95
CA LEU A 72 2.00 -1.22 4.85
C LEU A 72 3.06 -2.23 4.37
N VAL A 73 4.28 -1.78 4.16
CA VAL A 73 5.35 -2.65 3.67
C VAL A 73 5.72 -3.69 4.72
N ASP A 74 5.79 -3.30 6.00
CA ASP A 74 6.07 -4.24 7.08
C ASP A 74 4.99 -5.33 7.14
N TYR A 75 3.73 -4.93 7.02
CA TYR A 75 2.61 -5.86 7.02
C TYR A 75 2.72 -6.87 5.88
N LEU A 76 2.95 -6.37 4.67
CA LEU A 76 3.05 -7.23 3.49
C LEU A 76 4.26 -8.15 3.58
N GLN A 77 5.38 -7.65 4.08
CA GLN A 77 6.59 -8.44 4.22
C GLN A 77 6.37 -9.63 5.15
N GLU A 78 5.68 -9.39 6.24
CA GLU A 78 5.34 -10.44 7.19
C GLU A 78 4.38 -11.47 6.57
N ARG A 79 3.35 -10.98 5.88
CA ARG A 79 2.33 -11.85 5.27
C ARG A 79 2.88 -12.68 4.13
N LEU A 80 3.82 -12.15 3.39
CA LEU A 80 4.44 -12.86 2.27
C LEU A 80 5.47 -13.89 2.72
N GLY A 81 5.71 -13.97 4.03
CA GLY A 81 6.55 -15.01 4.59
C GLY A 81 8.03 -14.78 4.37
N ARG A 82 8.39 -13.58 4.12
CA ARG A 82 9.79 -13.18 3.92
C ARG A 82 10.41 -13.81 2.69
#